data_af6d1b96a75a3c966fe20a38cc438df8
#
_entry.id   af6d1b96a75a3c966fe20a38cc438df8
#
_cell.length_a   1.000
_cell.length_b   1.000
_cell.length_c   1.000
_cell.angle_alpha   90.00
_cell.angle_beta   90.00
_cell.angle_gamma   90.00
#
_symmetry.space_group_name_H-M   'P 1'
#
loop_
_entity.id
_entity.type
_entity.pdbx_description
1 polymer ?
#
loop_
_entity_poly.entity_id
_entity_poly.type
_entity_poly.pdbx_seq_one_letter_code
_entity_poly.pdbx_strand_id
1 'polypeptide(L)'
;MWSLFKKKNGKLIDLNDYTLSGGGKLGESYVHRTDPDILLKLYPQNLEKMGRDEYERACKVFRLGVPSPEPGELVHTGDKRLGILYKRIAGKKSYARALADNPERLEEYAATFARMSKELHAIRPKAGTFPKIKDQYKAAIALNPYLNGKEKEAVLRFIDGLPDADTALHGDLHQGNIIFTEDGKQYFIDLSDFCTGSPLFDLGVLMVHTCWLQEEQERELYHIGLDTSKAFWKAFVPAYFGSDASQEEVEAQLRPYALLRVLVVERTIGTPHLEIRPELHKMIGL
;
A
#
# COMPACT_ATOMS: atom_id res chain seq x y z
N MET A 1 -26.56 -1.40 -10.60
CA MET A 1 -26.17 0.02 -10.64
C MET A 1 -26.48 0.61 -9.25
N TRP A 2 -25.49 0.63 -8.36
CA TRP A 2 -25.64 1.17 -7.00
C TRP A 2 -25.76 2.69 -7.09
N SER A 3 -26.87 3.22 -6.59
CA SER A 3 -27.16 4.66 -6.66
C SER A 3 -26.20 5.43 -5.74
N LEU A 4 -25.42 6.32 -6.32
CA LEU A 4 -24.53 7.29 -5.65
C LEU A 4 -25.35 8.36 -4.87
N PHE A 5 -25.94 8.03 -3.73
CA PHE A 5 -26.57 9.02 -2.85
C PHE A 5 -25.77 9.19 -1.56
N LYS A 6 -25.04 10.30 -1.50
CA LYS A 6 -24.38 10.86 -0.33
C LYS A 6 -25.41 11.19 0.76
N LYS A 7 -25.46 10.41 1.85
CA LYS A 7 -25.85 10.96 3.16
C LYS A 7 -24.57 11.21 3.96
N LYS A 8 -24.37 12.44 4.43
CA LYS A 8 -23.22 12.84 5.28
C LYS A 8 -23.15 12.09 6.62
N ASN A 9 -24.26 11.49 7.05
CA ASN A 9 -24.31 10.59 8.21
C ASN A 9 -24.59 9.19 7.68
N GLY A 10 -23.63 8.28 7.81
CA GLY A 10 -23.73 6.90 7.33
C GLY A 10 -24.95 6.18 7.94
N LYS A 11 -25.46 5.17 7.21
CA LYS A 11 -26.54 4.29 7.64
C LYS A 11 -26.09 3.50 8.88
N LEU A 12 -26.98 3.34 9.87
CA LEU A 12 -26.76 2.44 10.99
C LEU A 12 -26.91 0.98 10.52
N ILE A 13 -25.99 0.13 10.89
CA ILE A 13 -26.01 -1.32 10.62
C ILE A 13 -25.92 -2.12 11.91
N ASP A 14 -26.47 -3.34 11.89
CA ASP A 14 -26.29 -4.32 12.96
C ASP A 14 -25.08 -5.23 12.60
N LEU A 15 -24.08 -5.26 13.48
CA LEU A 15 -22.88 -6.08 13.28
C LEU A 15 -23.19 -7.59 13.38
N ASN A 16 -24.32 -7.97 13.99
CA ASN A 16 -24.79 -9.36 14.03
C ASN A 16 -25.13 -9.92 12.64
N ASP A 17 -25.40 -9.05 11.66
CA ASP A 17 -25.62 -9.44 10.26
C ASP A 17 -24.33 -9.82 9.52
N TYR A 18 -23.17 -9.69 10.19
CA TYR A 18 -21.87 -9.89 9.59
C TYR A 18 -21.06 -10.96 10.33
N THR A 19 -20.13 -11.59 9.61
CA THR A 19 -19.17 -12.55 10.15
C THR A 19 -17.76 -12.00 9.94
N LEU A 20 -16.94 -12.01 11.00
CA LEU A 20 -15.54 -11.61 10.94
C LEU A 20 -14.81 -12.47 9.90
N SER A 21 -14.11 -11.85 8.98
CA SER A 21 -13.36 -12.52 7.91
C SER A 21 -11.86 -12.20 7.92
N GLY A 22 -11.46 -11.20 8.69
CA GLY A 22 -10.06 -10.82 8.85
C GLY A 22 -9.92 -9.59 9.74
N GLY A 23 -8.70 -9.31 10.18
CA GLY A 23 -8.40 -8.15 11.01
C GLY A 23 -6.93 -7.78 10.90
N GLY A 24 -6.63 -6.53 11.18
CA GLY A 24 -5.28 -5.96 11.20
C GLY A 24 -5.18 -4.78 12.17
N LYS A 25 -4.02 -4.13 12.19
CA LYS A 25 -3.75 -3.00 13.10
C LYS A 25 -4.71 -1.81 12.90
N LEU A 26 -5.27 -1.63 11.71
CA LEU A 26 -6.07 -0.46 11.34
C LEU A 26 -7.58 -0.72 11.30
N GLY A 27 -8.01 -1.97 11.48
CA GLY A 27 -9.43 -2.32 11.49
C GLY A 27 -9.71 -3.78 11.23
N GLU A 28 -10.98 -4.08 11.17
CA GLU A 28 -11.53 -5.44 11.03
C GLU A 28 -12.32 -5.52 9.71
N SER A 29 -12.28 -6.69 9.08
CA SER A 29 -13.07 -6.99 7.88
C SER A 29 -14.13 -8.04 8.18
N TYR A 30 -15.34 -7.79 7.70
CA TYR A 30 -16.50 -8.66 7.90
C TYR A 30 -17.17 -8.94 6.56
N VAL A 31 -17.79 -10.12 6.44
CA VAL A 31 -18.63 -10.48 5.30
C VAL A 31 -20.08 -10.55 5.79
N HIS A 32 -21.00 -9.98 5.02
CA HIS A 32 -22.42 -10.03 5.36
C HIS A 32 -22.95 -11.46 5.24
N ARG A 33 -23.76 -11.92 6.23
CA ARG A 33 -24.17 -13.34 6.38
C ARG A 33 -25.08 -13.82 5.26
N THR A 34 -25.96 -12.97 4.77
CA THR A 34 -26.99 -13.32 3.76
C THR A 34 -26.67 -12.73 2.38
N ASP A 35 -25.73 -11.80 2.28
CA ASP A 35 -25.26 -11.24 1.02
C ASP A 35 -23.71 -11.31 0.96
N PRO A 36 -23.17 -12.44 0.48
CA PRO A 36 -21.72 -12.67 0.49
C PRO A 36 -20.93 -11.70 -0.42
N ASP A 37 -21.61 -10.90 -1.23
CA ASP A 37 -20.98 -9.88 -2.10
C ASP A 37 -20.71 -8.56 -1.35
N ILE A 38 -21.12 -8.46 -0.08
CA ILE A 38 -20.86 -7.29 0.76
C ILE A 38 -19.69 -7.59 1.71
N LEU A 39 -18.65 -6.75 1.64
CA LEU A 39 -17.56 -6.66 2.61
C LEU A 39 -17.70 -5.37 3.41
N LEU A 40 -17.63 -5.47 4.73
CA LEU A 40 -17.52 -4.32 5.64
C LEU A 40 -16.08 -4.23 6.15
N LYS A 41 -15.43 -3.08 5.94
CA LYS A 41 -14.19 -2.70 6.63
C LYS A 41 -14.58 -1.78 7.78
N LEU A 42 -14.30 -2.19 9.03
CA LEU A 42 -14.75 -1.51 10.26
C LEU A 42 -13.53 -0.96 11.00
N TYR A 43 -13.58 0.32 11.35
CA TYR A 43 -12.50 1.04 12.01
C TYR A 43 -12.73 1.16 13.52
N PRO A 44 -11.67 1.12 14.37
CA PRO A 44 -11.75 1.55 15.74
C PRO A 44 -12.27 2.99 15.86
N GLN A 45 -12.98 3.32 16.95
CA GLN A 45 -13.58 4.66 17.13
C GLN A 45 -12.57 5.81 17.01
N ASN A 46 -11.37 5.62 17.55
CA ASN A 46 -10.29 6.61 17.49
C ASN A 46 -9.69 6.80 16.08
N LEU A 47 -10.05 5.95 15.12
CA LEU A 47 -9.60 5.99 13.72
C LEU A 47 -10.70 6.41 12.74
N GLU A 48 -11.81 6.99 13.21
CA GLU A 48 -12.92 7.44 12.35
C GLU A 48 -12.45 8.36 11.21
N LYS A 49 -11.59 9.34 11.54
CA LYS A 49 -11.06 10.26 10.53
C LYS A 49 -10.29 9.51 9.44
N MET A 50 -9.46 8.54 9.82
CA MET A 50 -8.71 7.71 8.86
C MET A 50 -9.67 6.93 7.95
N GLY A 51 -10.73 6.33 8.50
CA GLY A 51 -11.72 5.61 7.72
C GLY A 51 -12.46 6.52 6.71
N ARG A 52 -12.77 7.76 7.08
CA ARG A 52 -13.36 8.74 6.16
C ARG A 52 -12.41 9.14 5.05
N ASP A 53 -11.15 9.41 5.38
CA ASP A 53 -10.11 9.77 4.43
C ASP A 53 -9.86 8.61 3.44
N GLU A 54 -9.85 7.36 3.93
CA GLU A 54 -9.74 6.16 3.09
C GLU A 54 -10.96 6.00 2.16
N TYR A 55 -12.18 6.18 2.67
CA TYR A 55 -13.39 6.12 1.85
C TYR A 55 -13.38 7.12 0.70
N GLU A 56 -13.06 8.38 0.99
CA GLU A 56 -12.96 9.41 -0.04
C GLU A 56 -11.90 9.06 -1.08
N ARG A 57 -10.78 8.52 -0.64
CA ARG A 57 -9.67 8.09 -1.51
C ARG A 57 -10.08 6.91 -2.36
N ALA A 58 -10.66 5.86 -1.78
CA ALA A 58 -11.17 4.70 -2.51
C ALA A 58 -12.20 5.08 -3.58
N CYS A 59 -13.13 6.00 -3.27
CA CYS A 59 -14.08 6.54 -4.24
C CYS A 59 -13.42 7.29 -5.40
N LYS A 60 -12.33 8.03 -5.14
CA LYS A 60 -11.57 8.73 -6.17
C LYS A 60 -10.78 7.75 -7.04
N VAL A 61 -10.12 6.77 -6.43
CA VAL A 61 -9.33 5.73 -7.10
C VAL A 61 -10.22 4.88 -8.02
N PHE A 62 -11.37 4.43 -7.51
CA PHE A 62 -12.33 3.67 -8.30
C PHE A 62 -12.86 4.46 -9.51
N ARG A 63 -13.19 5.75 -9.31
CA ARG A 63 -13.62 6.64 -10.42
C ARG A 63 -12.53 6.95 -11.43
N LEU A 64 -11.27 6.85 -11.02
CA LEU A 64 -10.11 7.00 -11.92
C LEU A 64 -9.93 5.77 -12.83
N GLY A 65 -10.66 4.68 -12.58
CA GLY A 65 -10.58 3.44 -13.33
C GLY A 65 -9.45 2.51 -12.89
N VAL A 66 -8.80 2.81 -11.76
CA VAL A 66 -7.82 1.89 -11.17
C VAL A 66 -8.54 0.63 -10.69
N PRO A 67 -8.11 -0.57 -11.09
CA PRO A 67 -8.71 -1.81 -10.62
C PRO A 67 -8.64 -1.90 -9.09
N SER A 68 -9.78 -1.76 -8.43
CA SER A 68 -9.91 -1.77 -6.97
C SER A 68 -11.31 -2.21 -6.55
N PRO A 69 -11.52 -2.66 -5.30
CA PRO A 69 -12.85 -2.95 -4.80
C PRO A 69 -13.77 -1.74 -4.95
N GLU A 70 -14.97 -1.95 -5.47
CA GLU A 70 -15.98 -0.90 -5.60
C GLU A 70 -16.43 -0.42 -4.21
N PRO A 71 -16.18 0.86 -3.83
CA PRO A 71 -16.64 1.39 -2.56
C PRO A 71 -18.15 1.65 -2.62
N GLY A 72 -18.87 1.14 -1.61
CA GLY A 72 -20.31 1.37 -1.42
C GLY A 72 -20.58 2.59 -0.55
N GLU A 73 -21.12 2.37 0.65
CA GLU A 73 -21.55 3.44 1.57
C GLU A 73 -20.69 3.47 2.83
N LEU A 74 -20.60 4.66 3.44
CA LEU A 74 -20.19 4.80 4.84
C LEU A 74 -21.34 4.36 5.74
N VAL A 75 -21.02 3.57 6.76
CA VAL A 75 -21.98 3.05 7.74
C VAL A 75 -21.46 3.26 9.16
N HIS A 76 -22.36 3.18 10.15
CA HIS A 76 -21.98 3.15 11.55
C HIS A 76 -22.59 1.92 12.21
N THR A 77 -21.90 1.38 13.20
CA THR A 77 -22.40 0.34 14.09
C THR A 77 -23.07 0.94 15.32
N GLY A 78 -23.82 0.15 16.08
CA GLY A 78 -24.48 0.58 17.32
C GLY A 78 -23.51 1.13 18.37
N ASP A 79 -22.26 0.66 18.38
CA ASP A 79 -21.16 1.16 19.23
C ASP A 79 -20.41 2.36 18.60
N LYS A 80 -21.01 3.00 17.59
CA LYS A 80 -20.51 4.22 16.92
C LYS A 80 -19.18 4.07 16.16
N ARG A 81 -18.78 2.87 15.79
CA ARG A 81 -17.63 2.67 14.90
C ARG A 81 -18.01 2.98 13.45
N LEU A 82 -17.09 3.62 12.73
CA LEU A 82 -17.24 3.87 11.29
C LEU A 82 -16.91 2.61 10.51
N GLY A 83 -17.72 2.29 9.51
CA GLY A 83 -17.46 1.25 8.54
C GLY A 83 -17.57 1.74 7.11
N ILE A 84 -16.88 1.06 6.22
CA ILE A 84 -16.99 1.21 4.77
C ILE A 84 -17.51 -0.10 4.20
N LEU A 85 -18.61 -0.05 3.47
CA LEU A 85 -19.07 -1.18 2.68
C LEU A 85 -18.33 -1.20 1.35
N TYR A 86 -17.87 -2.36 0.94
CA TYR A 86 -17.27 -2.62 -0.38
C TYR A 86 -18.01 -3.76 -1.08
N LYS A 87 -18.04 -3.72 -2.40
CA LYS A 87 -18.34 -4.92 -3.17
C LYS A 87 -17.23 -5.93 -2.96
N ARG A 88 -17.57 -7.09 -2.39
CA ARG A 88 -16.61 -8.13 -2.08
C ARG A 88 -16.05 -8.76 -3.35
N ILE A 89 -14.74 -8.93 -3.39
CA ILE A 89 -14.07 -9.73 -4.41
C ILE A 89 -13.96 -11.15 -3.86
N ALA A 90 -14.80 -12.05 -4.38
CA ALA A 90 -14.81 -13.46 -3.99
C ALA A 90 -13.66 -14.23 -4.65
N GLY A 91 -13.26 -15.37 -4.06
CA GLY A 91 -12.23 -16.26 -4.62
C GLY A 91 -10.85 -15.60 -4.81
N LYS A 92 -10.56 -14.56 -4.00
CA LYS A 92 -9.32 -13.80 -4.12
C LYS A 92 -8.15 -14.45 -3.41
N LYS A 93 -6.95 -14.29 -3.98
CA LYS A 93 -5.65 -14.53 -3.33
C LYS A 93 -4.76 -13.29 -3.49
N SER A 94 -3.94 -12.97 -2.48
CA SER A 94 -2.85 -12.01 -2.66
C SER A 94 -1.70 -12.64 -3.44
N TYR A 95 -0.83 -11.82 -4.03
CA TYR A 95 0.40 -12.33 -4.65
C TYR A 95 1.28 -13.07 -3.66
N ALA A 96 1.39 -12.58 -2.42
CA ALA A 96 2.12 -13.27 -1.37
C ALA A 96 1.58 -14.70 -1.15
N ARG A 97 0.26 -14.85 -1.04
CA ARG A 97 -0.36 -16.19 -0.87
C ARG A 97 -0.20 -17.06 -2.10
N ALA A 98 -0.27 -16.48 -3.29
CA ALA A 98 -0.08 -17.24 -4.53
C ALA A 98 1.34 -17.75 -4.69
N LEU A 99 2.34 -16.93 -4.33
CA LEU A 99 3.74 -17.35 -4.31
C LEU A 99 3.98 -18.47 -3.31
N ALA A 100 3.32 -18.41 -2.11
CA ALA A 100 3.41 -19.48 -1.13
C ALA A 100 2.80 -20.80 -1.64
N ASP A 101 1.64 -20.72 -2.31
CA ASP A 101 0.90 -21.89 -2.80
C ASP A 101 1.50 -22.48 -4.09
N ASN A 102 2.13 -21.65 -4.95
CA ASN A 102 2.62 -22.05 -6.29
C ASN A 102 3.97 -21.36 -6.60
N PRO A 103 5.04 -21.72 -5.91
CA PRO A 103 6.36 -21.07 -6.07
C PRO A 103 6.96 -21.26 -7.48
N GLU A 104 6.56 -22.31 -8.21
CA GLU A 104 6.97 -22.58 -9.60
C GLU A 104 6.46 -21.53 -10.61
N ARG A 105 5.44 -20.76 -10.25
CA ARG A 105 4.88 -19.68 -11.08
C ARG A 105 5.43 -18.29 -10.76
N LEU A 106 6.53 -18.23 -10.01
CA LEU A 106 7.11 -16.99 -9.52
C LEU A 106 7.37 -15.96 -10.63
N GLU A 107 7.97 -16.37 -11.73
CA GLU A 107 8.28 -15.48 -12.86
C GLU A 107 7.01 -14.89 -13.50
N GLU A 108 5.97 -15.70 -13.66
CA GLU A 108 4.66 -15.27 -14.17
C GLU A 108 4.04 -14.23 -13.22
N TYR A 109 4.09 -14.49 -11.91
CA TYR A 109 3.56 -13.56 -10.92
C TYR A 109 4.35 -12.25 -10.90
N ALA A 110 5.67 -12.31 -10.96
CA ALA A 110 6.51 -11.11 -11.01
C ALA A 110 6.25 -10.27 -12.27
N ALA A 111 6.14 -10.91 -13.44
CA ALA A 111 5.84 -10.24 -14.70
C ALA A 111 4.45 -9.57 -14.67
N THR A 112 3.46 -10.25 -14.10
CA THR A 112 2.10 -9.71 -14.02
C THR A 112 2.01 -8.57 -13.01
N PHE A 113 2.69 -8.68 -11.87
CA PHE A 113 2.80 -7.61 -10.88
C PHE A 113 3.49 -6.36 -11.47
N ALA A 114 4.59 -6.57 -12.24
CA ALA A 114 5.29 -5.49 -12.93
C ALA A 114 4.39 -4.78 -13.96
N ARG A 115 3.60 -5.54 -14.74
CA ARG A 115 2.63 -4.98 -15.68
C ARG A 115 1.59 -4.11 -14.97
N MET A 116 0.96 -4.61 -13.89
CA MET A 116 0.00 -3.83 -13.11
C MET A 116 0.60 -2.55 -12.54
N SER A 117 1.82 -2.64 -12.02
CA SER A 117 2.52 -1.49 -11.48
C SER A 117 2.80 -0.44 -12.57
N LYS A 118 3.22 -0.88 -13.77
CA LYS A 118 3.38 0.02 -14.93
C LYS A 118 2.08 0.68 -15.36
N GLU A 119 1.00 -0.07 -15.42
CA GLU A 119 -0.34 0.43 -15.75
C GLU A 119 -0.78 1.51 -14.75
N LEU A 120 -0.60 1.28 -13.44
CA LEU A 120 -0.85 2.28 -12.41
C LEU A 120 0.03 3.52 -12.61
N HIS A 121 1.33 3.33 -12.77
CA HIS A 121 2.30 4.42 -12.93
C HIS A 121 2.17 5.16 -14.27
N ALA A 122 1.40 4.66 -15.24
CA ALA A 122 1.05 5.38 -16.47
C ALA A 122 -0.11 6.38 -16.27
N ILE A 123 -0.90 6.23 -15.22
CA ILE A 123 -2.04 7.11 -14.94
C ILE A 123 -1.54 8.47 -14.45
N ARG A 124 -2.14 9.54 -14.97
CA ARG A 124 -1.90 10.93 -14.56
C ARG A 124 -3.20 11.54 -14.03
N PRO A 125 -3.45 11.47 -12.72
CA PRO A 125 -4.63 12.09 -12.12
C PRO A 125 -4.62 13.61 -12.32
N LYS A 126 -5.80 14.21 -12.35
CA LYS A 126 -5.91 15.68 -12.35
C LYS A 126 -5.20 16.25 -11.11
N ALA A 127 -4.41 17.30 -11.30
CA ALA A 127 -3.70 17.97 -10.22
C ALA A 127 -4.62 18.28 -9.02
N GLY A 128 -4.16 18.03 -7.80
CA GLY A 128 -4.90 18.23 -6.58
C GLY A 128 -5.98 17.18 -6.27
N THR A 129 -6.14 16.13 -7.10
CA THR A 129 -7.07 15.03 -6.80
C THR A 129 -6.60 14.19 -5.60
N PHE A 130 -5.31 13.93 -5.53
CA PHE A 130 -4.65 13.16 -4.48
C PHE A 130 -3.52 13.97 -3.85
N PRO A 131 -3.11 13.66 -2.61
CA PRO A 131 -1.94 14.28 -2.00
C PRO A 131 -0.67 13.88 -2.77
N LYS A 132 0.39 14.69 -2.67
CA LYS A 132 1.71 14.32 -3.19
C LYS A 132 2.44 13.44 -2.17
N ILE A 133 3.13 12.41 -2.66
CA ILE A 133 3.91 11.49 -1.81
C ILE A 133 4.98 12.24 -1.01
N LYS A 134 5.65 13.24 -1.61
CA LYS A 134 6.65 14.05 -0.93
C LYS A 134 6.06 14.77 0.29
N ASP A 135 4.84 15.32 0.19
CA ASP A 135 4.19 16.02 1.30
C ASP A 135 3.81 15.04 2.42
N GLN A 136 3.32 13.84 2.07
CA GLN A 136 3.05 12.78 3.05
C GLN A 136 4.33 12.35 3.77
N TYR A 137 5.42 12.12 3.04
CA TYR A 137 6.71 11.74 3.60
C TYR A 137 7.28 12.84 4.50
N LYS A 138 7.25 14.10 4.05
CA LYS A 138 7.69 15.23 4.86
C LYS A 138 6.89 15.35 6.16
N ALA A 139 5.57 15.19 6.10
CA ALA A 139 4.73 15.20 7.30
C ALA A 139 5.08 14.06 8.27
N ALA A 140 5.32 12.85 7.76
CA ALA A 140 5.74 11.71 8.57
C ALA A 140 7.12 11.93 9.22
N ILE A 141 8.11 12.42 8.46
CA ILE A 141 9.46 12.73 8.97
C ILE A 141 9.42 13.80 10.04
N ALA A 142 8.65 14.87 9.85
CA ALA A 142 8.51 15.92 10.87
C ALA A 142 8.02 15.37 12.22
N LEU A 143 7.17 14.34 12.19
CA LEU A 143 6.61 13.69 13.38
C LEU A 143 7.39 12.45 13.84
N ASN A 144 8.47 12.03 13.15
CA ASN A 144 9.27 10.88 13.55
C ASN A 144 10.02 11.17 14.87
N PRO A 145 9.77 10.41 15.97
CA PRO A 145 10.39 10.67 17.26
C PRO A 145 11.85 10.20 17.36
N TYR A 146 12.32 9.41 16.40
CA TYR A 146 13.63 8.76 16.40
C TYR A 146 14.69 9.53 15.61
N LEU A 147 14.31 10.65 14.97
CA LEU A 147 15.22 11.56 14.26
C LEU A 147 15.43 12.83 15.12
N ASN A 148 16.67 13.27 15.26
CA ASN A 148 16.97 14.57 15.84
C ASN A 148 16.68 15.72 14.85
N GLY A 149 16.75 16.97 15.33
CA GLY A 149 16.40 18.15 14.52
C GLY A 149 17.25 18.30 13.27
N LYS A 150 18.57 18.03 13.34
CA LYS A 150 19.49 18.14 12.18
C LYS A 150 19.19 17.07 11.15
N GLU A 151 18.92 15.84 11.59
CA GLU A 151 18.52 14.74 10.71
C GLU A 151 17.20 15.06 9.98
N LYS A 152 16.18 15.53 10.72
CA LYS A 152 14.89 15.92 10.12
C LYS A 152 15.08 16.99 9.04
N GLU A 153 15.78 18.07 9.36
CA GLU A 153 16.04 19.15 8.39
C GLU A 153 16.77 18.63 7.13
N ALA A 154 17.78 17.78 7.31
CA ALA A 154 18.55 17.23 6.19
C ALA A 154 17.70 16.28 5.33
N VAL A 155 16.90 15.40 5.96
CA VAL A 155 15.97 14.51 5.26
C VAL A 155 14.91 15.32 4.49
N LEU A 156 14.33 16.36 5.10
CA LEU A 156 13.34 17.21 4.45
C LEU A 156 13.92 17.91 3.22
N ARG A 157 15.14 18.48 3.31
CA ARG A 157 15.85 19.05 2.14
C ARG A 157 16.12 18.00 1.09
N PHE A 158 16.51 16.79 1.49
CA PHE A 158 16.74 15.69 0.56
C PHE A 158 15.47 15.32 -0.22
N ILE A 159 14.33 15.19 0.47
CA ILE A 159 13.03 14.92 -0.17
C ILE A 159 12.66 16.04 -1.16
N ASP A 160 12.90 17.31 -0.81
CA ASP A 160 12.62 18.42 -1.72
C ASP A 160 13.44 18.34 -3.01
N GLY A 161 14.70 17.89 -2.92
CA GLY A 161 15.59 17.70 -4.08
C GLY A 161 15.28 16.50 -4.96
N LEU A 162 14.45 15.54 -4.51
CA LEU A 162 14.09 14.38 -5.34
C LEU A 162 13.26 14.79 -6.56
N PRO A 163 13.33 14.04 -7.67
CA PRO A 163 12.44 14.24 -8.83
C PRO A 163 10.97 14.25 -8.44
N ASP A 164 10.20 15.16 -9.01
CA ASP A 164 8.75 15.23 -8.88
C ASP A 164 8.06 14.61 -10.09
N ALA A 165 6.88 14.06 -9.91
CA ALA A 165 6.01 13.59 -10.98
C ALA A 165 4.56 13.60 -10.52
N ASP A 166 3.65 13.53 -11.50
CA ASP A 166 2.19 13.50 -11.24
C ASP A 166 1.58 12.14 -11.56
N THR A 167 2.37 11.05 -11.47
CA THR A 167 1.87 9.68 -11.67
C THR A 167 1.06 9.22 -10.46
N ALA A 168 0.06 8.38 -10.73
CA ALA A 168 -0.65 7.67 -9.67
C ALA A 168 0.30 6.67 -8.99
N LEU A 169 0.28 6.67 -7.66
CA LEU A 169 1.03 5.75 -6.81
C LEU A 169 0.07 5.04 -5.85
N HIS A 170 0.38 3.78 -5.55
CA HIS A 170 -0.27 3.05 -4.47
C HIS A 170 0.08 3.67 -3.10
N GLY A 171 1.33 4.08 -2.92
CA GLY A 171 1.88 4.61 -1.67
C GLY A 171 2.34 3.54 -0.67
N ASP A 172 1.86 2.30 -0.86
CA ASP A 172 2.24 1.11 -0.09
C ASP A 172 2.25 -0.13 -0.99
N LEU A 173 3.02 -0.09 -2.08
CA LEU A 173 3.05 -1.14 -3.11
C LEU A 173 3.87 -2.35 -2.65
N HIS A 174 3.21 -3.47 -2.38
CA HIS A 174 3.85 -4.74 -2.05
C HIS A 174 2.96 -5.94 -2.37
N GLN A 175 3.50 -7.19 -2.29
CA GLN A 175 2.82 -8.42 -2.71
C GLN A 175 1.53 -8.71 -1.92
N GLY A 176 1.35 -8.13 -0.73
CA GLY A 176 0.13 -8.26 0.06
C GLY A 176 -1.02 -7.39 -0.43
N ASN A 177 -0.72 -6.28 -1.13
CA ASN A 177 -1.69 -5.24 -1.51
C ASN A 177 -2.20 -5.35 -2.95
N ILE A 178 -1.82 -6.39 -3.67
CA ILE A 178 -2.46 -6.77 -4.93
C ILE A 178 -3.06 -8.15 -4.77
N ILE A 179 -4.33 -8.28 -5.12
CA ILE A 179 -5.07 -9.54 -5.15
C ILE A 179 -5.48 -9.88 -6.58
N PHE A 180 -5.66 -11.16 -6.83
CA PHE A 180 -6.24 -11.65 -8.06
C PHE A 180 -7.30 -12.70 -7.78
N THR A 181 -8.19 -12.89 -8.73
CA THR A 181 -9.29 -13.84 -8.70
C THR A 181 -9.00 -15.02 -9.61
N GLU A 182 -9.75 -16.10 -9.48
CA GLU A 182 -9.61 -17.31 -10.30
C GLU A 182 -9.81 -17.04 -11.80
N ASP A 183 -10.61 -16.02 -12.15
CA ASP A 183 -10.81 -15.57 -13.54
C ASP A 183 -9.69 -14.63 -14.05
N GLY A 184 -8.60 -14.49 -13.30
CA GLY A 184 -7.41 -13.72 -13.66
C GLY A 184 -7.50 -12.21 -13.51
N LYS A 185 -8.61 -11.67 -12.99
CA LYS A 185 -8.71 -10.24 -12.69
C LYS A 185 -7.85 -9.88 -11.48
N GLN A 186 -7.30 -8.68 -11.50
CA GLN A 186 -6.39 -8.19 -10.49
C GLN A 186 -6.86 -6.86 -9.94
N TYR A 187 -6.63 -6.64 -8.64
CA TYR A 187 -7.12 -5.45 -7.93
C TYR A 187 -6.10 -4.98 -6.92
N PHE A 188 -5.89 -3.68 -6.86
CA PHE A 188 -5.20 -3.03 -5.75
C PHE A 188 -6.13 -2.93 -4.55
N ILE A 189 -5.63 -3.26 -3.37
CA ILE A 189 -6.35 -3.13 -2.09
C ILE A 189 -5.54 -2.27 -1.12
N ASP A 190 -6.15 -1.86 -0.03
CA ASP A 190 -5.54 -0.98 0.99
C ASP A 190 -5.01 0.35 0.42
N LEU A 191 -5.96 1.13 -0.09
CA LEU A 191 -5.69 2.36 -0.83
C LEU A 191 -5.54 3.59 0.08
N SER A 192 -5.31 3.39 1.38
CA SER A 192 -5.19 4.48 2.36
C SER A 192 -4.06 5.46 2.05
N ASP A 193 -2.98 4.98 1.41
CA ASP A 193 -1.80 5.78 1.09
C ASP A 193 -1.75 6.25 -0.38
N PHE A 194 -2.80 5.95 -1.17
CA PHE A 194 -2.84 6.32 -2.58
C PHE A 194 -2.59 7.81 -2.80
N CYS A 195 -1.66 8.14 -3.68
CA CYS A 195 -1.14 9.49 -3.85
C CYS A 195 -0.62 9.73 -5.27
N THR A 196 0.09 10.85 -5.47
CA THR A 196 0.80 11.13 -6.73
C THR A 196 2.28 11.42 -6.47
N GLY A 197 3.14 11.07 -7.43
CA GLY A 197 4.56 11.33 -7.36
C GLY A 197 5.38 10.51 -8.34
N SER A 198 6.70 10.44 -8.12
CA SER A 198 7.58 9.57 -8.89
C SER A 198 7.32 8.09 -8.58
N PRO A 199 7.23 7.21 -9.59
CA PRO A 199 7.10 5.77 -9.41
C PRO A 199 8.17 5.15 -8.49
N LEU A 200 9.33 5.80 -8.38
CA LEU A 200 10.43 5.31 -7.56
C LEU A 200 10.07 5.21 -6.07
N PHE A 201 9.06 5.96 -5.59
CA PHE A 201 8.56 5.80 -4.22
C PHE A 201 7.88 4.45 -4.03
N ASP A 202 6.96 4.04 -4.91
CA ASP A 202 6.31 2.73 -4.85
C ASP A 202 7.31 1.59 -5.02
N LEU A 203 8.27 1.74 -5.93
CA LEU A 203 9.32 0.75 -6.17
C LEU A 203 10.29 0.66 -4.98
N GLY A 204 10.55 1.76 -4.29
CA GLY A 204 11.31 1.77 -3.03
C GLY A 204 10.57 1.02 -1.92
N VAL A 205 9.24 1.17 -1.82
CA VAL A 205 8.41 0.36 -0.91
C VAL A 205 8.55 -1.12 -1.24
N LEU A 206 8.36 -1.50 -2.51
CA LEU A 206 8.48 -2.89 -2.95
C LEU A 206 9.86 -3.47 -2.63
N MET A 207 10.95 -2.71 -2.85
CA MET A 207 12.31 -3.14 -2.53
C MET A 207 12.49 -3.40 -1.02
N VAL A 208 11.92 -2.54 -0.14
CA VAL A 208 11.94 -2.80 1.31
C VAL A 208 11.27 -4.13 1.62
N HIS A 209 10.09 -4.37 1.06
CA HIS A 209 9.28 -5.56 1.33
C HIS A 209 9.80 -6.84 0.67
N THR A 210 10.73 -6.77 -0.28
CA THR A 210 11.29 -7.94 -0.96
C THR A 210 12.74 -8.23 -0.61
N CYS A 211 13.51 -7.20 -0.19
CA CYS A 211 14.94 -7.31 -0.04
C CYS A 211 15.44 -6.99 1.38
N TRP A 212 14.70 -6.19 2.17
CA TRP A 212 15.20 -5.66 3.44
C TRP A 212 14.52 -6.22 4.68
N LEU A 213 13.37 -6.88 4.53
CA LEU A 213 12.74 -7.60 5.64
C LEU A 213 13.61 -8.78 6.08
N GLN A 214 13.46 -9.16 7.34
CA GLN A 214 14.08 -10.36 7.89
C GLN A 214 13.20 -11.59 7.59
N GLU A 215 13.79 -12.78 7.62
CA GLU A 215 13.09 -14.05 7.36
C GLU A 215 11.81 -14.21 8.19
N GLU A 216 11.86 -13.84 9.48
CA GLU A 216 10.70 -13.93 10.37
C GLU A 216 9.59 -12.96 9.97
N GLN A 217 9.95 -11.74 9.57
CA GLN A 217 8.99 -10.73 9.09
C GLN A 217 8.32 -11.15 7.77
N GLU A 218 9.10 -11.71 6.83
CA GLU A 218 8.57 -12.27 5.58
C GLU A 218 7.56 -13.38 5.83
N ARG A 219 7.89 -14.32 6.73
CA ARG A 219 6.97 -15.42 7.09
C ARG A 219 5.73 -14.93 7.81
N GLU A 220 5.84 -13.95 8.69
CA GLU A 220 4.70 -13.38 9.42
C GLU A 220 3.76 -12.59 8.49
N LEU A 221 4.32 -11.73 7.63
CA LEU A 221 3.54 -10.82 6.77
C LEU A 221 3.01 -11.51 5.51
N TYR A 222 3.83 -12.38 4.90
CA TYR A 222 3.56 -12.89 3.56
C TYR A 222 3.45 -14.41 3.47
N HIS A 223 3.78 -15.14 4.53
CA HIS A 223 3.81 -16.62 4.57
C HIS A 223 4.79 -17.25 3.56
N ILE A 224 5.78 -16.49 3.11
CA ILE A 224 6.86 -16.94 2.21
C ILE A 224 8.22 -16.75 2.90
N GLY A 225 9.25 -17.43 2.40
CA GLY A 225 10.61 -17.22 2.86
C GLY A 225 11.29 -16.06 2.13
N LEU A 226 12.34 -15.50 2.76
CA LEU A 226 13.12 -14.40 2.20
C LEU A 226 13.72 -14.74 0.82
N ASP A 227 14.12 -15.99 0.59
CA ASP A 227 14.64 -16.42 -0.72
C ASP A 227 13.57 -16.31 -1.82
N THR A 228 12.31 -16.62 -1.50
CA THR A 228 11.20 -16.45 -2.44
C THR A 228 10.96 -14.96 -2.75
N SER A 229 10.99 -14.10 -1.74
CA SER A 229 10.84 -12.65 -1.94
C SER A 229 11.98 -12.07 -2.78
N LYS A 230 13.22 -12.47 -2.53
CA LYS A 230 14.38 -12.06 -3.33
C LYS A 230 14.32 -12.60 -4.77
N ALA A 231 13.87 -13.84 -4.95
CA ALA A 231 13.65 -14.39 -6.29
C ALA A 231 12.55 -13.65 -7.05
N PHE A 232 11.46 -13.29 -6.36
CA PHE A 232 10.41 -12.45 -6.93
C PHE A 232 10.95 -11.08 -7.37
N TRP A 233 11.76 -10.41 -6.53
CA TRP A 233 12.40 -9.15 -6.88
C TRP A 233 13.30 -9.30 -8.11
N LYS A 234 14.14 -10.33 -8.14
CA LYS A 234 15.01 -10.63 -9.28
C LYS A 234 14.24 -10.79 -10.59
N ALA A 235 13.08 -11.42 -10.56
CA ALA A 235 12.21 -11.58 -11.73
C ALA A 235 11.42 -10.30 -12.06
N PHE A 236 11.05 -9.50 -11.05
CA PHE A 236 10.32 -8.25 -11.20
C PHE A 236 11.16 -7.16 -11.90
N VAL A 237 12.44 -7.02 -11.55
CA VAL A 237 13.32 -5.96 -12.08
C VAL A 237 13.33 -5.92 -13.61
N PRO A 238 13.70 -6.99 -14.34
CA PRO A 238 13.69 -6.95 -15.80
C PRO A 238 12.28 -6.79 -16.38
N ALA A 239 11.25 -7.32 -15.71
CA ALA A 239 9.87 -7.18 -16.15
C ALA A 239 9.36 -5.72 -16.04
N TYR A 240 9.82 -4.97 -15.04
CA TYR A 240 9.43 -3.58 -14.86
C TYR A 240 10.37 -2.61 -15.60
N PHE A 241 11.67 -2.73 -15.50
CA PHE A 241 12.64 -1.78 -16.03
C PHE A 241 13.12 -2.09 -17.46
N GLY A 242 12.90 -3.32 -17.92
CA GLY A 242 13.37 -3.83 -19.22
C GLY A 242 14.39 -4.94 -19.05
N SER A 243 14.54 -5.80 -20.07
CA SER A 243 15.39 -7.00 -20.02
C SER A 243 16.87 -6.71 -19.72
N ASP A 244 17.34 -5.52 -20.08
CA ASP A 244 18.75 -5.12 -19.96
C ASP A 244 19.04 -4.40 -18.63
N ALA A 245 18.03 -4.25 -17.77
CA ALA A 245 18.18 -3.57 -16.49
C ALA A 245 19.06 -4.39 -15.53
N SER A 246 20.13 -3.77 -15.05
CA SER A 246 20.95 -4.34 -13.98
C SER A 246 20.22 -4.23 -12.63
N GLN A 247 20.07 -5.36 -11.94
CA GLN A 247 19.46 -5.36 -10.61
C GLN A 247 20.22 -4.44 -9.64
N GLU A 248 21.55 -4.45 -9.67
CA GLU A 248 22.41 -3.64 -8.82
C GLU A 248 22.20 -2.13 -9.07
N GLU A 249 22.12 -1.70 -10.34
CA GLU A 249 21.87 -0.31 -10.70
C GLU A 249 20.47 0.15 -10.29
N VAL A 250 19.47 -0.71 -10.48
CA VAL A 250 18.09 -0.45 -10.04
C VAL A 250 18.03 -0.30 -8.53
N GLU A 251 18.63 -1.22 -7.77
CA GLU A 251 18.67 -1.16 -6.31
C GLU A 251 19.40 0.10 -5.83
N ALA A 252 20.51 0.48 -6.47
CA ALA A 252 21.23 1.72 -6.15
C ALA A 252 20.35 2.96 -6.39
N GLN A 253 19.59 2.99 -7.48
CA GLN A 253 18.64 4.06 -7.79
C GLN A 253 17.48 4.13 -6.77
N LEU A 254 16.96 2.99 -6.35
CA LEU A 254 15.81 2.91 -5.44
C LEU A 254 16.18 3.06 -3.96
N ARG A 255 17.42 2.88 -3.61
CA ARG A 255 17.92 2.88 -2.24
C ARG A 255 17.53 4.13 -1.44
N PRO A 256 17.60 5.36 -1.97
CA PRO A 256 17.13 6.55 -1.26
C PRO A 256 15.64 6.48 -0.91
N TYR A 257 14.81 5.98 -1.80
CA TYR A 257 13.37 5.86 -1.61
C TYR A 257 13.02 4.77 -0.57
N ALA A 258 13.77 3.67 -0.58
CA ALA A 258 13.66 2.59 0.40
C ALA A 258 14.05 3.09 1.82
N LEU A 259 15.16 3.82 1.95
CA LEU A 259 15.57 4.45 3.22
C LEU A 259 14.49 5.40 3.74
N LEU A 260 13.96 6.26 2.87
CA LEU A 260 12.86 7.17 3.24
C LEU A 260 11.62 6.41 3.68
N ARG A 261 11.25 5.29 3.01
CA ARG A 261 10.10 4.46 3.43
C ARG A 261 10.30 3.91 4.82
N VAL A 262 11.47 3.37 5.14
CA VAL A 262 11.79 2.86 6.47
C VAL A 262 11.61 3.95 7.53
N LEU A 263 12.13 5.17 7.28
CA LEU A 263 11.96 6.30 8.21
C LEU A 263 10.49 6.70 8.42
N VAL A 264 9.69 6.65 7.35
CA VAL A 264 8.26 6.99 7.40
C VAL A 264 7.49 6.01 8.29
N VAL A 265 7.81 4.71 8.23
CA VAL A 265 7.08 3.69 8.99
C VAL A 265 7.56 3.52 10.42
N GLU A 266 8.76 3.98 10.80
CA GLU A 266 9.31 3.85 12.16
C GLU A 266 8.32 4.30 13.25
N ARG A 267 7.65 5.43 13.02
CA ARG A 267 6.65 5.94 13.97
C ARG A 267 5.46 5.01 14.13
N THR A 268 5.01 4.39 13.04
CA THR A 268 3.83 3.50 13.03
C THR A 268 4.13 2.15 13.66
N ILE A 269 5.34 1.62 13.39
CA ILE A 269 5.79 0.37 14.00
C ILE A 269 6.33 0.56 15.43
N GLY A 270 6.63 1.81 15.83
CA GLY A 270 7.09 2.15 17.18
C GLY A 270 8.55 1.75 17.47
N THR A 271 9.36 1.51 16.43
CA THR A 271 10.73 1.01 16.55
C THR A 271 11.65 1.76 15.58
N PRO A 272 12.82 2.29 16.05
CA PRO A 272 13.81 2.88 15.17
C PRO A 272 14.62 1.80 14.44
N HIS A 273 15.00 2.07 13.20
CA HIS A 273 15.91 1.24 12.40
C HIS A 273 17.32 1.86 12.45
N LEU A 274 18.05 1.54 13.51
CA LEU A 274 19.39 2.14 13.73
C LEU A 274 20.42 1.64 12.71
N GLU A 275 20.23 0.44 12.18
CA GLU A 275 21.08 -0.18 11.17
C GLU A 275 21.19 0.59 9.86
N ILE A 276 20.14 1.36 9.50
CA ILE A 276 20.15 2.18 8.28
C ILE A 276 20.79 3.57 8.50
N ARG A 277 21.05 3.99 9.74
CA ARG A 277 21.51 5.36 10.05
C ARG A 277 22.83 5.74 9.39
N PRO A 278 23.86 4.88 9.34
CA PRO A 278 25.13 5.23 8.67
C PRO A 278 24.92 5.55 7.19
N GLU A 279 24.08 4.79 6.51
CA GLU A 279 23.77 5.00 5.11
C GLU A 279 22.89 6.24 4.89
N LEU A 280 21.89 6.43 5.76
CA LEU A 280 21.07 7.63 5.78
C LEU A 280 21.95 8.89 5.90
N HIS A 281 22.87 8.92 6.88
CA HIS A 281 23.75 10.07 7.08
C HIS A 281 24.61 10.36 5.84
N LYS A 282 25.18 9.33 5.23
CA LYS A 282 25.91 9.48 3.96
C LYS A 282 25.03 10.08 2.87
N MET A 283 23.79 9.62 2.75
CA MET A 283 22.83 10.09 1.75
C MET A 283 22.45 11.56 1.94
N ILE A 284 22.25 12.00 3.18
CA ILE A 284 21.80 13.36 3.52
C ILE A 284 22.94 14.34 3.85
N GLY A 285 24.20 13.90 3.76
CA GLY A 285 25.39 14.73 4.00
C GLY A 285 25.63 15.07 5.47
N LEU A 286 25.39 14.13 6.39
CA LEU A 286 25.67 14.21 7.82
C LEU A 286 26.79 13.27 8.25
#